data_9191cdcb4cd744c36574a0dac534a5ce
#
_entry.id   9191cdcb4cd744c36574a0dac534a5ce
#
_cell.length_a   1.000
_cell.length_b   1.000
_cell.length_c   1.000
_cell.angle_alpha   90.00
_cell.angle_beta   90.00
_cell.angle_gamma   90.00
#
_symmetry.space_group_name_H-M   'P 1'
#
loop_
_entity.id
_entity.type
_entity.pdbx_description
1 polymer ?
#
loop_
_entity_poly.entity_id
_entity_poly.type
_entity_poly.pdbx_seq_one_letter_code
_entity_poly.pdbx_strand_id
1 'polypeptide(L)'
;MANSIPQTLWGARIPLYITHASSPTTPFITSVPRFSYLALLLPRLSAYFNSTCSSFHFEDVQLRNLAVGLLVDLYQPKLPFRLVVSDGMGWDIGDTFLNCVKEADFIRNGNANQIMKMSKEHTTQLWNAVIDNDHSSFAKVNTRLLNAPTNLKHVPIRIYIPSAPEHTDPSPAEDAGSFKIIQALVPATSADRRPKLLGQALKDMMPKLFPSSRDPVLAGVVMHGAGVPFDAPLGELMREAAYPDGWLCLVVTV
;
A
#
# COMPACT_ATOMS: atom_id res chain seq x y z
N MET A 1 -12.01 5.46 25.35
CA MET A 1 -10.92 4.50 25.09
C MET A 1 -10.20 4.97 23.83
N ALA A 2 -8.87 4.92 23.79
CA ALA A 2 -8.13 5.24 22.55
C ALA A 2 -8.38 4.13 21.52
N ASN A 3 -8.55 4.51 20.25
CA ASN A 3 -8.65 3.54 19.16
C ASN A 3 -7.33 2.80 19.00
N SER A 4 -7.38 1.51 18.64
CA SER A 4 -6.17 0.78 18.24
C SER A 4 -5.60 1.35 16.93
N ILE A 5 -4.33 1.05 16.64
CA ILE A 5 -3.67 1.49 15.39
C ILE A 5 -4.50 1.07 14.16
N PRO A 6 -4.92 -0.21 14.01
CA PRO A 6 -5.76 -0.62 12.89
C PRO A 6 -7.06 0.17 12.79
N GLN A 7 -7.77 0.38 13.89
CA GLN A 7 -9.02 1.16 13.88
C GLN A 7 -8.80 2.61 13.42
N THR A 8 -7.70 3.22 13.87
CA THR A 8 -7.35 4.58 13.46
C THR A 8 -7.03 4.65 11.96
N LEU A 9 -6.27 3.67 11.45
CA LEU A 9 -5.90 3.61 10.04
C LEU A 9 -7.12 3.37 9.13
N TRP A 10 -8.02 2.46 9.53
CA TRP A 10 -9.26 2.20 8.78
C TRP A 10 -10.23 3.38 8.83
N GLY A 11 -10.23 4.15 9.92
CA GLY A 11 -11.01 5.39 10.05
C GLY A 11 -10.44 6.58 9.27
N ALA A 12 -9.18 6.52 8.88
CA ALA A 12 -8.51 7.62 8.19
C ALA A 12 -9.03 7.81 6.76
N ARG A 13 -9.32 9.06 6.39
CA ARG A 13 -9.86 9.41 5.08
C ARG A 13 -9.00 10.49 4.41
N ILE A 14 -8.95 10.40 3.07
CA ILE A 14 -8.17 11.30 2.23
C ILE A 14 -9.13 12.11 1.35
N PRO A 15 -9.12 13.44 1.43
CA PRO A 15 -9.90 14.30 0.56
C PRO A 15 -9.29 14.33 -0.84
N LEU A 16 -10.14 14.17 -1.85
CA LEU A 16 -9.77 14.14 -3.26
C LEU A 16 -10.48 15.28 -4.00
N TYR A 17 -9.77 15.89 -4.93
CA TYR A 17 -10.27 16.84 -5.91
C TYR A 17 -9.93 16.30 -7.30
N ILE A 18 -10.93 15.80 -8.03
CA ILE A 18 -10.73 15.07 -9.28
C ILE A 18 -11.38 15.86 -10.41
N THR A 19 -10.62 16.13 -11.47
CA THR A 19 -11.13 16.69 -12.72
C THR A 19 -10.98 15.69 -13.84
N HIS A 20 -11.79 15.80 -14.88
CA HIS A 20 -11.60 15.01 -16.10
C HIS A 20 -10.74 15.81 -17.08
N ALA A 21 -9.88 15.12 -17.84
CA ALA A 21 -8.98 15.76 -18.80
C ALA A 21 -9.73 16.66 -19.83
N SER A 22 -10.95 16.26 -20.25
CA SER A 22 -11.79 17.08 -21.13
C SER A 22 -12.65 18.15 -20.42
N SER A 23 -12.68 18.13 -19.08
CA SER A 23 -13.52 19.05 -18.28
C SER A 23 -12.79 19.54 -17.03
N PRO A 24 -11.70 20.31 -17.19
CA PRO A 24 -10.82 20.70 -16.10
C PRO A 24 -11.45 21.69 -15.09
N THR A 25 -12.55 22.34 -15.48
CA THR A 25 -13.25 23.34 -14.64
C THR A 25 -14.35 22.74 -13.76
N THR A 26 -14.71 21.47 -13.96
CA THR A 26 -15.80 20.81 -13.25
C THR A 26 -15.22 19.73 -12.32
N PRO A 27 -14.94 20.04 -11.04
CA PRO A 27 -14.34 19.06 -10.13
C PRO A 27 -15.37 18.12 -9.53
N PHE A 28 -14.98 16.87 -9.37
CA PHE A 28 -15.61 15.89 -8.48
C PHE A 28 -14.86 15.89 -7.15
N ILE A 29 -15.51 16.33 -6.08
CA ILE A 29 -14.92 16.43 -4.75
C ILE A 29 -15.48 15.32 -3.87
N THR A 30 -14.60 14.54 -3.26
CA THR A 30 -14.98 13.44 -2.39
C THR A 30 -13.90 13.17 -1.33
N SER A 31 -14.20 12.26 -0.42
CA SER A 31 -13.23 11.75 0.56
C SER A 31 -13.33 10.23 0.57
N VAL A 32 -12.18 9.55 0.49
CA VAL A 32 -12.10 8.09 0.43
C VAL A 32 -11.31 7.53 1.61
N PRO A 33 -11.57 6.29 2.03
CA PRO A 33 -10.74 5.61 3.03
C PRO A 33 -9.28 5.52 2.58
N ARG A 34 -8.36 5.59 3.53
CA ARG A 34 -6.93 5.47 3.26
C ARG A 34 -6.55 4.16 2.56
N PHE A 35 -7.23 3.06 2.91
CA PHE A 35 -7.00 1.74 2.33
C PHE A 35 -7.80 1.47 1.04
N SER A 36 -8.60 2.43 0.57
CA SER A 36 -9.33 2.33 -0.68
C SER A 36 -8.41 2.46 -1.89
N TYR A 37 -8.94 2.15 -3.06
CA TYR A 37 -8.26 2.28 -4.35
C TYR A 37 -8.99 3.26 -5.25
N LEU A 38 -8.24 4.07 -6.01
CA LEU A 38 -8.84 5.05 -6.92
C LEU A 38 -9.74 4.39 -7.98
N ALA A 39 -9.38 3.19 -8.43
CA ALA A 39 -10.17 2.41 -9.39
C ALA A 39 -11.63 2.16 -8.94
N LEU A 40 -11.90 2.11 -7.64
CA LEU A 40 -13.26 1.95 -7.10
C LEU A 40 -14.15 3.19 -7.36
N LEU A 41 -13.57 4.33 -7.70
CA LEU A 41 -14.31 5.53 -8.05
C LEU A 41 -14.71 5.60 -9.53
N LEU A 42 -14.08 4.82 -10.41
CA LEU A 42 -14.26 4.92 -11.87
C LEU A 42 -15.71 4.90 -12.33
N PRO A 43 -16.58 3.98 -11.84
CA PRO A 43 -17.99 3.97 -12.27
C PRO A 43 -18.73 5.28 -11.92
N ARG A 44 -18.45 5.85 -10.74
CA ARG A 44 -19.06 7.11 -10.30
C ARG A 44 -18.52 8.31 -11.08
N LEU A 45 -17.22 8.31 -11.41
CA LEU A 45 -16.58 9.37 -12.17
C LEU A 45 -17.07 9.35 -13.62
N SER A 46 -17.17 8.17 -14.24
CA SER A 46 -17.71 8.04 -15.60
C SER A 46 -19.14 8.54 -15.71
N ALA A 47 -19.98 8.24 -14.70
CA ALA A 47 -21.34 8.76 -14.65
C ALA A 47 -21.37 10.29 -14.41
N TYR A 48 -20.51 10.83 -13.53
CA TYR A 48 -20.48 12.25 -13.21
C TYR A 48 -19.98 13.10 -14.38
N PHE A 49 -18.90 12.67 -15.04
CA PHE A 49 -18.31 13.40 -16.17
C PHE A 49 -19.00 13.09 -17.51
N ASN A 50 -19.89 12.10 -17.54
CA ASN A 50 -20.48 11.57 -18.77
C ASN A 50 -19.42 11.24 -19.82
N SER A 51 -18.32 10.63 -19.39
CA SER A 51 -17.12 10.32 -20.17
C SER A 51 -16.46 9.05 -19.65
N THR A 52 -15.72 8.35 -20.50
CA THR A 52 -14.95 7.19 -20.09
C THR A 52 -13.84 7.62 -19.12
N CYS A 53 -13.76 6.94 -17.98
CA CYS A 53 -12.74 7.15 -16.96
C CYS A 53 -12.07 5.81 -16.67
N SER A 54 -10.75 5.71 -16.85
CA SER A 54 -10.01 4.47 -16.62
C SER A 54 -8.62 4.66 -16.03
N SER A 55 -7.99 5.83 -16.18
CA SER A 55 -6.66 6.13 -15.64
C SER A 55 -6.66 7.41 -14.81
N PHE A 56 -5.81 7.44 -13.80
CA PHE A 56 -5.62 8.62 -12.93
C PHE A 56 -4.20 9.16 -13.10
N HIS A 57 -4.10 10.49 -13.08
CA HIS A 57 -2.84 11.20 -13.16
C HIS A 57 -2.72 12.18 -11.98
N PHE A 58 -1.52 12.32 -11.47
CA PHE A 58 -1.11 13.36 -10.56
C PHE A 58 -0.02 14.17 -11.25
N GLU A 59 -0.27 15.45 -11.51
CA GLU A 59 0.53 16.27 -12.42
C GLU A 59 0.66 15.54 -13.79
N ASP A 60 1.86 15.29 -14.27
CA ASP A 60 2.12 14.61 -15.56
C ASP A 60 2.35 13.08 -15.39
N VAL A 61 2.20 12.55 -14.17
CA VAL A 61 2.49 11.15 -13.86
C VAL A 61 1.23 10.32 -13.79
N GLN A 62 1.15 9.26 -14.60
CA GLN A 62 0.09 8.25 -14.45
C GLN A 62 0.28 7.44 -13.17
N LEU A 63 -0.77 7.37 -12.36
CA LEU A 63 -0.74 6.67 -11.09
C LEU A 63 -0.94 5.17 -11.28
N ARG A 64 -0.21 4.38 -10.51
CA ARG A 64 -0.43 2.93 -10.39
C ARG A 64 -1.60 2.64 -9.47
N ASN A 65 -2.21 1.44 -9.62
CA ASN A 65 -3.27 0.96 -8.74
C ASN A 65 -2.72 0.52 -7.37
N LEU A 66 -2.36 1.51 -6.57
CA LEU A 66 -1.96 1.34 -5.18
C LEU A 66 -3.06 1.88 -4.26
N ALA A 67 -3.05 1.47 -2.99
CA ALA A 67 -3.94 2.05 -2.00
C ALA A 67 -3.76 3.58 -1.93
N VAL A 68 -4.86 4.33 -1.81
CA VAL A 68 -4.82 5.80 -1.87
C VAL A 68 -3.87 6.39 -0.83
N GLY A 69 -3.82 5.79 0.36
CA GLY A 69 -2.88 6.21 1.39
C GLY A 69 -1.41 6.03 1.02
N LEU A 70 -1.09 4.97 0.28
CA LEU A 70 0.27 4.76 -0.22
C LEU A 70 0.64 5.76 -1.32
N LEU A 71 -0.30 6.10 -2.20
CA LEU A 71 -0.10 7.16 -3.19
C LEU A 71 0.18 8.50 -2.52
N VAL A 72 -0.54 8.81 -1.43
CA VAL A 72 -0.29 10.05 -0.66
C VAL A 72 1.10 10.02 0.00
N ASP A 73 1.51 8.89 0.55
CA ASP A 73 2.85 8.75 1.14
C ASP A 73 3.96 8.88 0.08
N LEU A 74 3.73 8.37 -1.14
CA LEU A 74 4.68 8.41 -2.26
C LEU A 74 4.84 9.81 -2.87
N TYR A 75 3.73 10.46 -3.17
CA TYR A 75 3.74 11.73 -3.90
C TYR A 75 3.66 12.95 -3.00
N GLN A 76 3.37 12.77 -1.69
CA GLN A 76 3.26 13.83 -0.68
C GLN A 76 2.48 15.06 -1.16
N PRO A 77 1.28 14.88 -1.77
CA PRO A 77 0.54 15.98 -2.35
C PRO A 77 0.00 16.92 -1.26
N LYS A 78 -0.20 18.18 -1.62
CA LYS A 78 -1.04 19.07 -0.80
C LYS A 78 -2.48 18.57 -0.84
N LEU A 79 -3.13 18.50 0.32
CA LEU A 79 -4.53 18.11 0.41
C LEU A 79 -5.46 19.31 0.12
N PRO A 80 -6.62 19.11 -0.56
CA PRO A 80 -7.08 17.84 -1.12
C PRO A 80 -6.17 17.34 -2.23
N PHE A 81 -6.00 16.00 -2.33
CA PHE A 81 -5.20 15.37 -3.37
C PHE A 81 -5.83 15.64 -4.75
N ARG A 82 -5.15 16.42 -5.58
CA ARG A 82 -5.65 16.86 -6.88
C ARG A 82 -5.26 15.87 -7.95
N LEU A 83 -6.26 15.32 -8.63
CA LEU A 83 -6.08 14.28 -9.64
C LEU A 83 -6.78 14.67 -10.94
N VAL A 84 -6.24 14.18 -12.04
CA VAL A 84 -6.89 14.21 -13.34
C VAL A 84 -7.26 12.76 -13.70
N VAL A 85 -8.51 12.53 -14.09
CA VAL A 85 -8.94 11.24 -14.65
C VAL A 85 -9.09 11.38 -16.16
N SER A 86 -8.70 10.34 -16.89
CA SER A 86 -8.82 10.27 -18.34
C SER A 86 -9.15 8.86 -18.81
N ASP A 87 -9.41 8.70 -20.09
CA ASP A 87 -9.49 7.40 -20.73
C ASP A 87 -8.08 6.82 -20.89
N GLY A 88 -7.93 5.52 -20.66
CA GLY A 88 -6.66 4.80 -20.72
C GLY A 88 -6.84 3.32 -20.42
N MET A 89 -5.77 2.62 -20.08
CA MET A 89 -5.82 1.20 -19.75
C MET A 89 -6.43 0.99 -18.37
N GLY A 90 -7.49 0.20 -18.31
CA GLY A 90 -8.12 -0.19 -17.06
C GLY A 90 -7.40 -1.39 -16.39
N TRP A 91 -7.56 -1.53 -15.08
CA TRP A 91 -6.98 -2.61 -14.28
C TRP A 91 -8.07 -3.31 -13.47
N ASP A 92 -8.01 -4.65 -13.38
CA ASP A 92 -8.80 -5.38 -12.39
C ASP A 92 -8.13 -5.29 -11.03
N ILE A 93 -8.71 -4.46 -10.16
CA ILE A 93 -8.14 -4.22 -8.83
C ILE A 93 -8.41 -5.38 -7.87
N GLY A 94 -9.51 -6.12 -8.05
CA GLY A 94 -9.85 -7.25 -7.19
C GLY A 94 -8.85 -8.40 -7.33
N ASP A 95 -8.52 -8.77 -8.56
CA ASP A 95 -7.51 -9.78 -8.84
C ASP A 95 -6.12 -9.32 -8.38
N THR A 96 -5.78 -8.05 -8.60
CA THR A 96 -4.51 -7.47 -8.13
C THR A 96 -4.40 -7.55 -6.60
N PHE A 97 -5.46 -7.20 -5.87
CA PHE A 97 -5.49 -7.27 -4.42
C PHE A 97 -5.29 -8.71 -3.93
N LEU A 98 -6.06 -9.67 -4.44
CA LEU A 98 -5.97 -11.07 -4.02
C LEU A 98 -4.61 -11.71 -4.35
N ASN A 99 -3.98 -11.33 -5.45
CA ASN A 99 -2.64 -11.77 -5.79
C ASN A 99 -1.61 -11.22 -4.78
N CYS A 100 -1.70 -9.95 -4.39
CA CYS A 100 -0.86 -9.39 -3.33
C CYS A 100 -1.06 -10.12 -2.00
N VAL A 101 -2.29 -10.50 -1.62
CA VAL A 101 -2.56 -11.30 -0.41
C VAL A 101 -1.89 -12.68 -0.48
N LYS A 102 -1.94 -13.36 -1.64
CA LYS A 102 -1.26 -14.64 -1.84
C LYS A 102 0.26 -14.53 -1.72
N GLU A 103 0.83 -13.49 -2.31
CA GLU A 103 2.27 -13.20 -2.20
C GLU A 103 2.68 -12.94 -0.74
N ALA A 104 1.92 -12.12 -0.03
CA ALA A 104 2.17 -11.85 1.38
C ALA A 104 2.07 -13.11 2.25
N ASP A 105 1.09 -13.98 1.99
CA ASP A 105 0.95 -15.28 2.67
C ASP A 105 2.15 -16.18 2.39
N PHE A 106 2.58 -16.23 1.12
CA PHE A 106 3.78 -16.99 0.73
C PHE A 106 5.04 -16.50 1.46
N ILE A 107 5.25 -15.21 1.54
CA ILE A 107 6.39 -14.62 2.25
C ILE A 107 6.34 -14.99 3.74
N ARG A 108 5.19 -14.83 4.40
CA ARG A 108 5.02 -15.12 5.82
C ARG A 108 5.29 -16.58 6.17
N ASN A 109 4.81 -17.51 5.36
CA ASN A 109 4.74 -18.93 5.71
C ASN A 109 5.63 -19.82 4.83
N GLY A 110 6.25 -19.29 3.77
CA GLY A 110 6.98 -20.05 2.76
C GLY A 110 6.07 -20.84 1.81
N ASN A 111 4.76 -20.66 1.92
CA ASN A 111 3.73 -21.15 1.02
C ASN A 111 2.46 -20.29 1.18
N ALA A 112 1.58 -20.31 0.19
CA ALA A 112 0.31 -19.56 0.21
C ALA A 112 -0.88 -20.42 0.69
N ASN A 113 -0.65 -21.41 1.53
CA ASN A 113 -1.68 -22.37 1.92
C ASN A 113 -2.80 -21.76 2.75
N GLN A 114 -2.56 -20.68 3.50
CA GLN A 114 -3.60 -20.08 4.33
C GLN A 114 -4.68 -19.47 3.45
N ILE A 115 -4.29 -18.64 2.48
CA ILE A 115 -5.24 -18.02 1.55
C ILE A 115 -5.80 -19.03 0.53
N MET A 116 -4.98 -19.95 0.01
CA MET A 116 -5.41 -20.91 -1.01
C MET A 116 -6.39 -21.97 -0.50
N LYS A 117 -6.33 -22.33 0.79
CA LYS A 117 -7.29 -23.24 1.45
C LYS A 117 -8.53 -22.51 1.98
N MET A 118 -8.55 -21.20 1.90
CA MET A 118 -9.69 -20.42 2.35
C MET A 118 -10.87 -20.61 1.38
N SER A 119 -12.09 -20.65 1.91
CA SER A 119 -13.28 -20.73 1.06
C SER A 119 -13.42 -19.49 0.18
N LYS A 120 -14.06 -19.63 -0.98
CA LYS A 120 -14.37 -18.49 -1.87
C LYS A 120 -15.14 -17.40 -1.13
N GLU A 121 -16.03 -17.77 -0.22
CA GLU A 121 -16.80 -16.84 0.61
C GLU A 121 -15.87 -15.95 1.46
N HIS A 122 -14.88 -16.53 2.15
CA HIS A 122 -13.96 -15.76 2.96
C HIS A 122 -13.01 -14.88 2.12
N THR A 123 -12.54 -15.35 0.97
CA THR A 123 -11.71 -14.51 0.09
C THR A 123 -12.51 -13.35 -0.50
N THR A 124 -13.78 -13.59 -0.87
CA THR A 124 -14.70 -12.54 -1.30
C THR A 124 -15.00 -11.56 -0.14
N GLN A 125 -15.24 -12.07 1.07
CA GLN A 125 -15.45 -11.23 2.25
C GLN A 125 -14.23 -10.35 2.55
N LEU A 126 -13.00 -10.87 2.38
CA LEU A 126 -11.78 -10.09 2.58
C LEU A 126 -11.73 -8.87 1.65
N TRP A 127 -12.04 -9.07 0.36
CA TRP A 127 -12.06 -8.00 -0.63
C TRP A 127 -13.24 -7.03 -0.41
N ASN A 128 -14.44 -7.54 -0.18
CA ASN A 128 -15.61 -6.69 0.08
C ASN A 128 -15.42 -5.81 1.32
N ALA A 129 -14.78 -6.34 2.37
CA ALA A 129 -14.47 -5.55 3.55
C ALA A 129 -13.56 -4.35 3.24
N VAL A 130 -12.66 -4.47 2.28
CA VAL A 130 -11.83 -3.35 1.80
C VAL A 130 -12.66 -2.35 0.99
N ILE A 131 -13.55 -2.84 0.10
CA ILE A 131 -14.46 -1.99 -0.68
C ILE A 131 -15.37 -1.17 0.25
N ASP A 132 -15.96 -1.84 1.23
CA ASP A 132 -16.94 -1.26 2.17
C ASP A 132 -16.29 -0.51 3.33
N ASN A 133 -14.96 -0.58 3.44
CA ASN A 133 -14.18 -0.05 4.56
C ASN A 133 -14.64 -0.61 5.92
N ASP A 134 -14.98 -1.90 5.95
CA ASP A 134 -15.42 -2.61 7.16
C ASP A 134 -14.25 -3.33 7.84
N HIS A 135 -13.60 -2.66 8.78
CA HIS A 135 -12.51 -3.23 9.58
C HIS A 135 -12.95 -4.50 10.34
N SER A 136 -14.18 -4.54 10.86
CA SER A 136 -14.65 -5.68 11.66
C SER A 136 -14.72 -6.96 10.82
N SER A 137 -15.31 -6.89 9.63
CA SER A 137 -15.38 -8.02 8.70
C SER A 137 -14.00 -8.40 8.17
N PHE A 138 -13.14 -7.41 7.88
CA PHE A 138 -11.75 -7.64 7.49
C PHE A 138 -10.97 -8.39 8.57
N ALA A 139 -10.99 -7.92 9.82
CA ALA A 139 -10.22 -8.48 10.91
C ALA A 139 -10.57 -9.95 11.18
N LYS A 140 -11.85 -10.35 11.06
CA LYS A 140 -12.29 -11.74 11.22
C LYS A 140 -11.61 -12.69 10.27
N VAL A 141 -11.41 -12.29 9.01
CA VAL A 141 -10.75 -13.11 7.99
C VAL A 141 -9.24 -13.00 8.11
N ASN A 142 -8.70 -11.77 8.25
CA ASN A 142 -7.27 -11.51 8.31
C ASN A 142 -6.59 -12.19 9.51
N THR A 143 -7.28 -12.30 10.65
CA THR A 143 -6.79 -13.03 11.83
C THR A 143 -6.43 -14.48 11.49
N ARG A 144 -7.15 -15.13 10.59
CA ARG A 144 -6.85 -16.50 10.15
C ARG A 144 -5.57 -16.56 9.30
N LEU A 145 -5.30 -15.53 8.49
CA LEU A 145 -4.08 -15.41 7.70
C LEU A 145 -2.85 -15.16 8.59
N LEU A 146 -3.02 -14.37 9.66
CA LEU A 146 -1.93 -14.01 10.58
C LEU A 146 -1.62 -15.10 11.60
N ASN A 147 -2.60 -15.93 11.99
CA ASN A 147 -2.48 -16.97 12.99
C ASN A 147 -2.32 -18.36 12.34
N ALA A 148 -1.46 -18.45 11.33
CA ALA A 148 -1.06 -19.75 10.78
C ALA A 148 -0.44 -20.66 11.87
N PRO A 149 -0.64 -21.98 11.79
CA PRO A 149 -0.05 -22.92 12.77
C PRO A 149 1.48 -22.99 12.69
N THR A 150 2.06 -22.40 11.67
CA THR A 150 3.52 -22.31 11.47
C THR A 150 4.07 -20.99 12.01
N ASN A 151 5.29 -21.04 12.55
CA ASN A 151 5.98 -19.82 12.96
C ASN A 151 6.17 -18.88 11.77
N LEU A 152 5.96 -17.58 12.00
CA LEU A 152 6.22 -16.52 11.03
C LEU A 152 7.69 -16.60 10.55
N LYS A 153 7.90 -16.87 9.26
CA LYS A 153 9.23 -16.97 8.68
C LYS A 153 9.79 -15.59 8.33
N HIS A 154 9.04 -14.87 7.51
CA HIS A 154 9.46 -13.56 7.02
C HIS A 154 8.31 -12.56 7.13
N VAL A 155 8.67 -11.29 7.15
CA VAL A 155 7.72 -10.17 7.11
C VAL A 155 7.58 -9.71 5.66
N PRO A 156 6.36 -9.65 5.11
CA PRO A 156 6.12 -9.08 3.78
C PRO A 156 6.38 -7.57 3.82
N ILE A 157 7.47 -7.14 3.21
CA ILE A 157 7.90 -5.74 3.20
C ILE A 157 8.16 -5.28 1.76
N ARG A 158 7.60 -4.14 1.40
CA ARG A 158 7.87 -3.40 0.16
C ARG A 158 8.39 -2.02 0.50
N ILE A 159 9.55 -1.69 -0.03
CA ILE A 159 10.15 -0.37 0.16
C ILE A 159 10.09 0.36 -1.17
N TYR A 160 9.44 1.50 -1.16
CA TYR A 160 9.28 2.39 -2.29
C TYR A 160 10.32 3.50 -2.19
N ILE A 161 11.18 3.61 -3.18
CA ILE A 161 12.18 4.67 -3.27
C ILE A 161 11.75 5.63 -4.38
N PRO A 162 11.34 6.86 -4.06
CA PRO A 162 11.06 7.87 -5.07
C PRO A 162 12.30 8.05 -5.96
N SER A 163 12.11 8.07 -7.26
CA SER A 163 13.19 8.28 -8.25
C SER A 163 12.72 9.33 -9.24
N ALA A 164 13.64 10.15 -9.74
CA ALA A 164 13.35 11.00 -10.89
C ALA A 164 13.02 10.13 -12.11
N PRO A 165 12.13 10.56 -13.01
CA PRO A 165 11.87 9.87 -14.27
C PRO A 165 13.21 9.76 -15.05
N GLU A 166 13.60 8.55 -15.41
CA GLU A 166 14.74 8.34 -16.30
C GLU A 166 14.28 8.65 -17.73
N HIS A 167 14.83 9.71 -18.32
CA HIS A 167 14.58 10.13 -19.72
C HIS A 167 15.28 9.19 -20.71
N THR A 168 14.97 7.90 -20.69
CA THR A 168 15.42 6.94 -21.69
C THR A 168 14.22 6.19 -22.23
N ASP A 169 13.95 6.36 -23.52
CA ASP A 169 12.87 5.81 -24.36
C ASP A 169 11.69 5.12 -23.65
N PRO A 170 10.50 5.73 -23.65
CA PRO A 170 9.38 5.24 -22.85
C PRO A 170 8.73 4.00 -23.47
N SER A 171 8.84 2.87 -22.82
CA SER A 171 7.77 1.87 -22.87
C SER A 171 6.60 2.41 -22.04
N PRO A 172 5.40 2.61 -22.62
CA PRO A 172 4.28 3.30 -21.91
C PRO A 172 3.78 2.65 -20.63
N ALA A 173 4.22 1.41 -20.34
CA ALA A 173 3.82 0.66 -19.15
C ALA A 173 4.80 0.77 -17.98
N GLU A 174 6.04 1.21 -18.20
CA GLU A 174 7.08 1.23 -17.17
C GLU A 174 7.23 2.58 -16.48
N ASP A 175 6.78 3.66 -17.10
CA ASP A 175 6.87 5.04 -16.56
C ASP A 175 5.73 5.44 -15.60
N ALA A 176 4.79 4.56 -15.33
CA ALA A 176 3.75 4.84 -14.35
C ALA A 176 4.31 4.87 -12.93
N GLY A 177 4.60 6.06 -12.45
CA GLY A 177 5.07 6.34 -11.10
C GLY A 177 6.60 6.27 -10.97
N SER A 178 7.23 7.41 -10.75
CA SER A 178 8.67 7.58 -10.58
C SER A 178 9.16 6.99 -9.24
N PHE A 179 9.15 5.67 -9.09
CA PHE A 179 9.69 5.02 -7.90
C PHE A 179 10.20 3.60 -8.20
N LYS A 180 11.23 3.20 -7.47
CA LYS A 180 11.75 1.81 -7.46
C LYS A 180 11.15 1.06 -6.28
N ILE A 181 10.80 -0.22 -6.50
CA ILE A 181 10.30 -1.10 -5.43
C ILE A 181 11.40 -2.08 -5.07
N ILE A 182 11.74 -2.14 -3.78
CA ILE A 182 12.65 -3.15 -3.22
C ILE A 182 11.85 -4.11 -2.36
N GLN A 183 12.01 -5.39 -2.62
CA GLN A 183 11.46 -6.48 -1.83
C GLN A 183 12.59 -7.43 -1.42
N ALA A 184 12.52 -7.94 -0.19
CA ALA A 184 13.45 -8.96 0.29
C ALA A 184 12.76 -9.88 1.29
N LEU A 185 13.31 -11.07 1.46
CA LEU A 185 12.89 -12.02 2.50
C LEU A 185 13.50 -11.57 3.83
N VAL A 186 12.77 -10.78 4.59
CA VAL A 186 13.22 -10.26 5.88
C VAL A 186 12.74 -11.20 6.99
N PRO A 187 13.63 -11.88 7.73
CA PRO A 187 13.20 -12.75 8.82
C PRO A 187 12.50 -11.95 9.93
N ALA A 188 11.48 -12.56 10.54
CA ALA A 188 10.73 -11.95 11.63
C ALA A 188 11.54 -11.81 12.91
N THR A 189 12.58 -12.65 13.06
CA THR A 189 13.47 -12.68 14.22
C THR A 189 14.92 -12.60 13.77
N SER A 190 15.76 -12.01 14.60
CA SER A 190 17.21 -11.98 14.43
C SER A 190 17.83 -13.34 14.82
N ALA A 191 19.13 -13.52 14.56
CA ALA A 191 19.86 -14.78 14.86
C ALA A 191 19.85 -15.13 16.37
N ASP A 192 19.76 -14.16 17.24
CA ASP A 192 19.62 -14.31 18.70
C ASP A 192 18.18 -14.56 19.17
N ARG A 193 17.26 -14.86 18.24
CA ARG A 193 15.82 -15.11 18.48
C ARG A 193 15.04 -13.90 19.02
N ARG A 194 15.61 -12.70 18.99
CA ARG A 194 14.90 -11.49 19.34
C ARG A 194 14.07 -10.98 18.15
N PRO A 195 12.99 -10.21 18.36
CA PRO A 195 12.27 -9.58 17.29
C PRO A 195 13.20 -8.75 16.40
N LYS A 196 13.10 -8.91 15.08
CA LYS A 196 13.85 -8.10 14.12
C LYS A 196 13.29 -6.69 14.13
N LEU A 197 14.16 -5.69 14.29
CA LEU A 197 13.77 -4.27 14.29
C LEU A 197 13.81 -3.71 12.86
N LEU A 198 13.00 -2.68 12.61
CA LEU A 198 12.92 -2.01 11.31
C LEU A 198 14.29 -1.50 10.84
N GLY A 199 15.03 -0.78 11.69
CA GLY A 199 16.34 -0.24 11.33
C GLY A 199 17.38 -1.31 11.00
N GLN A 200 17.32 -2.48 11.65
CA GLN A 200 18.16 -3.62 11.29
C GLN A 200 17.84 -4.14 9.89
N ALA A 201 16.55 -4.28 9.56
CA ALA A 201 16.12 -4.73 8.25
C ALA A 201 16.50 -3.73 7.15
N LEU A 202 16.28 -2.44 7.38
CA LEU A 202 16.66 -1.38 6.43
C LEU A 202 18.17 -1.37 6.16
N LYS A 203 18.97 -1.48 7.20
CA LYS A 203 20.44 -1.58 7.08
C LYS A 203 20.88 -2.82 6.30
N ASP A 204 20.27 -3.97 6.56
CA ASP A 204 20.60 -5.22 5.86
C ASP A 204 20.22 -5.16 4.37
N MET A 205 19.07 -4.57 4.05
CA MET A 205 18.57 -4.46 2.68
C MET A 205 19.28 -3.36 1.87
N MET A 206 19.59 -2.22 2.50
CA MET A 206 20.09 -1.03 1.81
C MET A 206 21.17 -0.31 2.66
N PRO A 207 22.33 -0.94 2.92
CA PRO A 207 23.34 -0.41 3.83
C PRO A 207 23.92 0.95 3.41
N LYS A 208 23.91 1.27 2.13
CA LYS A 208 24.37 2.57 1.62
C LYS A 208 23.42 3.71 1.99
N LEU A 209 22.13 3.43 2.05
CA LEU A 209 21.09 4.42 2.36
C LEU A 209 20.81 4.46 3.86
N PHE A 210 20.90 3.30 4.52
CA PHE A 210 20.69 3.15 5.96
C PHE A 210 21.94 2.60 6.65
N PRO A 211 22.99 3.44 6.84
CA PRO A 211 24.26 3.00 7.46
C PRO A 211 24.11 2.67 8.94
N SER A 212 23.14 3.29 9.63
CA SER A 212 22.79 3.02 11.03
C SER A 212 21.53 2.15 11.12
N SER A 213 21.52 1.21 12.06
CA SER A 213 20.31 0.45 12.42
C SER A 213 19.50 1.10 13.55
N ARG A 214 19.97 2.20 14.10
CA ARG A 214 19.34 2.89 15.25
C ARG A 214 18.66 4.19 14.82
N ASP A 215 19.31 4.93 13.94
CA ASP A 215 18.90 6.29 13.60
C ASP A 215 18.83 6.52 12.10
N PRO A 216 17.88 7.33 11.60
CA PRO A 216 17.75 7.70 10.18
C PRO A 216 18.81 8.77 9.81
N VAL A 217 20.06 8.34 9.57
CA VAL A 217 21.20 9.27 9.32
C VAL A 217 21.11 9.94 7.96
N LEU A 218 20.86 9.17 6.88
CA LEU A 218 20.79 9.69 5.51
C LEU A 218 19.37 9.71 4.97
N ALA A 219 18.53 8.78 5.43
CA ALA A 219 17.15 8.63 5.00
C ALA A 219 16.28 8.10 6.14
N GLY A 220 15.03 8.47 6.13
CA GLY A 220 13.97 7.89 6.95
C GLY A 220 13.00 7.07 6.13
N VAL A 221 12.01 6.51 6.79
CA VAL A 221 10.87 5.85 6.12
C VAL A 221 9.55 6.34 6.69
N VAL A 222 8.59 6.51 5.81
CA VAL A 222 7.22 6.90 6.13
C VAL A 222 6.29 5.74 5.85
N MET A 223 5.32 5.55 6.72
CA MET A 223 4.19 4.65 6.54
C MET A 223 2.94 5.31 7.12
N HIS A 224 1.86 5.31 6.35
CA HIS A 224 0.59 5.93 6.73
C HIS A 224 0.70 7.42 7.11
N GLY A 225 1.60 8.15 6.45
CA GLY A 225 1.80 9.59 6.67
C GLY A 225 2.66 9.93 7.89
N ALA A 226 3.25 8.95 8.56
CA ALA A 226 4.09 9.15 9.73
C ALA A 226 5.46 8.49 9.56
N GLY A 227 6.51 9.12 10.09
CA GLY A 227 7.83 8.51 10.20
C GLY A 227 7.79 7.28 11.11
N VAL A 228 8.41 6.19 10.68
CA VAL A 228 8.44 4.93 11.45
C VAL A 228 9.73 4.85 12.25
N PRO A 229 9.65 4.63 13.58
CA PRO A 229 10.84 4.48 14.43
C PRO A 229 11.66 3.25 14.02
N PHE A 230 12.99 3.37 14.03
CA PHE A 230 13.90 2.30 13.65
C PHE A 230 13.95 1.15 14.68
N ASP A 231 13.58 1.40 15.91
CA ASP A 231 13.45 0.41 16.99
C ASP A 231 12.10 -0.33 16.99
N ALA A 232 11.19 -0.02 16.04
CA ALA A 232 9.91 -0.71 15.93
C ALA A 232 10.10 -2.18 15.52
N PRO A 233 9.51 -3.15 16.25
CA PRO A 233 9.59 -4.56 15.89
C PRO A 233 8.77 -4.83 14.61
N LEU A 234 9.40 -5.44 13.60
CA LEU A 234 8.75 -5.69 12.29
C LEU A 234 7.50 -6.56 12.38
N GLY A 235 7.52 -7.56 13.26
CA GLY A 235 6.37 -8.44 13.45
C GLY A 235 5.15 -7.72 14.03
N GLU A 236 5.36 -6.72 14.88
CA GLU A 236 4.29 -5.87 15.42
C GLU A 236 3.80 -4.88 14.37
N LEU A 237 4.71 -4.21 13.65
CA LEU A 237 4.33 -3.35 12.54
C LEU A 237 3.46 -4.09 11.51
N MET A 238 3.83 -5.33 11.16
CA MET A 238 3.04 -6.14 10.23
C MET A 238 1.63 -6.44 10.76
N ARG A 239 1.49 -6.72 12.06
CA ARG A 239 0.19 -7.05 12.64
C ARG A 239 -0.73 -5.83 12.75
N GLU A 240 -0.15 -4.68 13.09
CA GLU A 240 -0.90 -3.48 13.46
C GLU A 240 -1.06 -2.49 12.31
N ALA A 241 -0.12 -2.49 11.36
CA ALA A 241 -0.03 -1.43 10.36
C ALA A 241 0.20 -1.90 8.91
N ALA A 242 0.16 -3.22 8.62
CA ALA A 242 0.20 -3.66 7.23
C ALA A 242 -1.04 -3.17 6.46
N TYR A 243 -0.85 -2.96 5.16
CA TYR A 243 -1.97 -2.72 4.26
C TYR A 243 -2.89 -3.94 4.20
N PRO A 244 -4.17 -3.80 3.81
CA PRO A 244 -5.11 -4.93 3.79
C PRO A 244 -4.69 -6.10 2.92
N ASP A 245 -3.82 -5.89 1.93
CA ASP A 245 -3.19 -6.94 1.13
C ASP A 245 -2.08 -7.72 1.86
N GLY A 246 -1.79 -7.34 3.10
CA GLY A 246 -0.83 -7.99 3.98
C GLY A 246 0.62 -7.51 3.86
N TRP A 247 0.89 -6.48 3.06
CA TRP A 247 2.22 -5.91 2.89
C TRP A 247 2.50 -4.72 3.82
N LEU A 248 3.69 -4.68 4.40
CA LEU A 248 4.26 -3.46 4.95
C LEU A 248 4.84 -2.62 3.82
N CYS A 249 4.14 -1.54 3.45
CA CYS A 249 4.60 -0.63 2.42
C CYS A 249 5.24 0.59 3.07
N LEU A 250 6.54 0.74 2.89
CA LEU A 250 7.33 1.85 3.42
C LEU A 250 7.80 2.73 2.27
N VAL A 251 7.74 4.04 2.46
CA VAL A 251 8.25 5.03 1.50
C VAL A 251 9.50 5.67 2.08
N VAL A 252 10.59 5.64 1.30
CA VAL A 252 11.84 6.29 1.70
C VAL A 252 11.72 7.79 1.55
N THR A 253 12.19 8.52 2.57
CA THR A 253 12.30 9.98 2.59
C THR A 253 13.75 10.38 2.85
N VAL A 254 14.27 11.33 2.11
CA VAL A 254 15.62 11.90 2.22
C VAL A 254 15.54 13.37 2.57
#